data_8522ec8a46082b1341448a51492a67c1
#
_entry.id   8522ec8a46082b1341448a51492a67c1
#
_cell.length_a   1.000
_cell.length_b   1.000
_cell.length_c   1.000
_cell.angle_alpha   90.00
_cell.angle_beta   90.00
_cell.angle_gamma   90.00
#
_symmetry.space_group_name_H-M   'P 1'
#
loop_
_entity.id
_entity.type
_entity.pdbx_description
1 polymer ?
#
loop_
_entity_poly.entity_id
_entity_poly.type
_entity_poly.pdbx_seq_one_letter_code
_entity_poly.pdbx_strand_id
1 'polypeptide(L)'
;MDLLRGNIKTLYFKYLSVAFGSALISSIYGIVDMAMVGQYQGPDGTAALAVVAPVWNVIYSIGLLVGIGGSVIFSTKRGSGMSADGEDEQYFTAAVIGSVILAALAWVGLILFERPLLMFFGTDETLLALAQRYMIPVKVVFPLFLFNQMLAAFLRNDGAPALVTLGVLSGGIFNVFGDWFFVFPCDMGVYGAGLATALGSAVSFLVMLTHFASRKNTLRLVKPKRLDAKAT
;
A
#
# COMPACT_ATOMS: atom_id res chain seq x y z
N MET A 1 10.41 22.27 -6.02
CA MET A 1 9.24 23.18 -6.13
C MET A 1 8.94 23.65 -4.73
N ASP A 2 8.91 24.93 -4.48
CA ASP A 2 8.74 25.46 -3.13
C ASP A 2 7.25 25.42 -2.76
N LEU A 3 6.88 24.53 -1.85
CA LEU A 3 5.50 24.35 -1.37
C LEU A 3 4.98 25.59 -0.62
N LEU A 4 5.89 26.39 -0.06
CA LEU A 4 5.56 27.58 0.75
C LEU A 4 5.32 28.83 -0.10
N ARG A 5 5.86 28.89 -1.33
CA ARG A 5 5.79 30.07 -2.22
C ARG A 5 5.06 29.81 -3.53
N GLY A 6 4.57 28.59 -3.76
CA GLY A 6 3.88 28.22 -4.98
C GLY A 6 2.44 28.74 -5.04
N ASN A 7 1.90 28.90 -6.26
CA ASN A 7 0.48 29.20 -6.45
C ASN A 7 -0.37 28.01 -5.97
N ILE A 8 -1.21 28.24 -4.97
CA ILE A 8 -2.03 27.21 -4.31
C ILE A 8 -2.89 26.44 -5.31
N LYS A 9 -3.52 27.11 -6.28
CA LYS A 9 -4.34 26.45 -7.30
C LYS A 9 -3.52 25.48 -8.17
N THR A 10 -2.35 25.92 -8.61
CA THR A 10 -1.45 25.07 -9.43
C THR A 10 -0.95 23.87 -8.66
N LEU A 11 -0.60 24.07 -7.39
CA LEU A 11 -0.19 22.99 -6.49
C LEU A 11 -1.35 21.99 -6.27
N TYR A 12 -2.54 22.49 -5.95
CA TYR A 12 -3.73 21.68 -5.73
C TYR A 12 -4.03 20.79 -6.94
N PHE A 13 -4.16 21.35 -8.15
CA PHE A 13 -4.45 20.58 -9.35
C PHE A 13 -3.35 19.58 -9.70
N LYS A 14 -2.09 19.93 -9.47
CA LYS A 14 -0.97 19.01 -9.67
C LYS A 14 -1.05 17.80 -8.73
N TYR A 15 -1.26 18.01 -7.44
CA TYR A 15 -1.38 16.93 -6.46
C TYR A 15 -2.65 16.10 -6.69
N LEU A 16 -3.76 16.76 -7.03
CA LEU A 16 -5.01 16.09 -7.37
C LEU A 16 -4.83 15.17 -8.60
N SER A 17 -4.22 15.65 -9.67
CA SER A 17 -3.99 14.85 -10.88
C SER A 17 -3.10 13.63 -10.62
N VAL A 18 -2.06 13.79 -9.79
CA VAL A 18 -1.15 12.70 -9.39
C VAL A 18 -1.89 11.68 -8.53
N ALA A 19 -2.68 12.12 -7.56
CA ALA A 19 -3.46 11.24 -6.69
C ALA A 19 -4.55 10.50 -7.48
N PHE A 20 -5.28 11.21 -8.33
CA PHE A 20 -6.31 10.64 -9.20
C PHE A 20 -5.72 9.61 -10.17
N GLY A 21 -4.58 9.94 -10.83
CA GLY A 21 -3.89 9.01 -11.70
C GLY A 21 -3.45 7.74 -10.99
N SER A 22 -2.91 7.85 -9.79
CA SER A 22 -2.53 6.68 -8.98
C SER A 22 -3.72 5.81 -8.61
N ALA A 23 -4.85 6.42 -8.21
CA ALA A 23 -6.07 5.69 -7.87
C ALA A 23 -6.67 4.98 -9.09
N LEU A 24 -6.71 5.67 -10.24
CA LEU A 24 -7.21 5.10 -11.50
C LEU A 24 -6.40 3.88 -11.93
N ILE A 25 -5.07 3.97 -11.86
CA ILE A 25 -4.17 2.86 -12.20
C ILE A 25 -4.41 1.67 -11.27
N SER A 26 -4.55 1.91 -9.96
CA SER A 26 -4.85 0.86 -8.99
C SER A 26 -6.18 0.14 -9.28
N SER A 27 -7.18 0.88 -9.76
CA SER A 27 -8.46 0.29 -10.17
C SER A 27 -8.32 -0.54 -11.45
N ILE A 28 -7.54 -0.06 -12.42
CA ILE A 28 -7.35 -0.75 -13.70
C ILE A 28 -6.67 -2.11 -13.49
N TYR A 29 -5.59 -2.19 -12.73
CA TYR A 29 -4.93 -3.48 -12.55
C TYR A 29 -5.78 -4.46 -11.73
N GLY A 30 -6.59 -4.00 -10.79
CA GLY A 30 -7.54 -4.87 -10.09
C GLY A 30 -8.60 -5.47 -11.02
N ILE A 31 -9.08 -4.70 -12.01
CA ILE A 31 -9.98 -5.21 -13.06
C ILE A 31 -9.28 -6.23 -13.96
N VAL A 32 -8.02 -5.95 -14.33
CA VAL A 32 -7.22 -6.86 -15.17
C VAL A 32 -6.96 -8.18 -14.46
N ASP A 33 -6.58 -8.15 -13.18
CA ASP A 33 -6.38 -9.34 -12.34
C ASP A 33 -7.65 -10.20 -12.33
N MET A 34 -8.81 -9.61 -12.05
CA MET A 34 -10.11 -10.31 -12.11
C MET A 34 -10.42 -10.89 -13.49
N ALA A 35 -10.12 -10.15 -14.56
CA ALA A 35 -10.36 -10.60 -15.93
C ALA A 35 -9.47 -11.78 -16.33
N MET A 36 -8.17 -11.72 -15.97
CA MET A 36 -7.22 -12.80 -16.24
C MET A 36 -7.59 -14.10 -15.50
N VAL A 37 -7.89 -13.98 -14.21
CA VAL A 37 -8.35 -15.12 -13.40
C VAL A 37 -9.69 -15.65 -13.90
N GLY A 38 -10.62 -14.76 -14.27
CA GLY A 38 -11.92 -15.15 -14.85
C GLY A 38 -11.80 -15.90 -16.18
N GLN A 39 -10.85 -15.52 -17.03
CA GLN A 39 -10.59 -16.24 -18.28
C GLN A 39 -9.97 -17.64 -18.05
N TYR A 40 -9.13 -17.79 -17.04
CA TYR A 40 -8.47 -19.05 -16.73
C TYR A 40 -9.35 -20.02 -15.94
N GLN A 41 -9.95 -19.53 -14.83
CA GLN A 41 -10.69 -20.35 -13.84
C GLN A 41 -12.21 -20.23 -13.97
N GLY A 42 -12.70 -19.34 -14.86
CA GLY A 42 -14.12 -19.08 -15.00
C GLY A 42 -14.72 -18.22 -13.86
N PRO A 43 -16.07 -18.26 -13.70
CA PRO A 43 -16.77 -17.46 -12.70
C PRO A 43 -16.30 -17.69 -11.26
N ASP A 44 -15.93 -18.92 -10.92
CA ASP A 44 -15.48 -19.29 -9.56
C ASP A 44 -14.16 -18.59 -9.19
N GLY A 45 -13.25 -18.45 -10.16
CA GLY A 45 -12.02 -17.69 -9.96
C GLY A 45 -12.28 -16.23 -9.66
N THR A 46 -13.18 -15.59 -10.42
CA THR A 46 -13.58 -14.19 -10.19
C THR A 46 -14.28 -14.01 -8.85
N ALA A 47 -15.16 -14.94 -8.49
CA ALA A 47 -15.86 -14.93 -7.20
C ALA A 47 -14.87 -15.10 -6.04
N ALA A 48 -13.87 -15.98 -6.17
CA ALA A 48 -12.83 -16.14 -5.15
C ALA A 48 -12.03 -14.85 -4.91
N LEU A 49 -11.66 -14.13 -5.97
CA LEU A 49 -10.98 -12.82 -5.84
C LEU A 49 -11.88 -11.78 -5.17
N ALA A 50 -13.17 -11.76 -5.50
CA ALA A 50 -14.14 -10.84 -4.89
C ALA A 50 -14.25 -11.05 -3.38
N VAL A 51 -14.17 -12.29 -2.90
CA VAL A 51 -14.17 -12.60 -1.45
C VAL A 51 -12.89 -12.16 -0.75
N VAL A 52 -11.76 -12.15 -1.46
CA VAL A 52 -10.48 -11.68 -0.91
C VAL A 52 -10.44 -10.14 -0.84
N ALA A 53 -11.18 -9.44 -1.68
CA ALA A 53 -11.15 -7.97 -1.76
C ALA A 53 -11.38 -7.25 -0.41
N PRO A 54 -12.31 -7.64 0.48
CA PRO A 54 -12.45 -7.04 1.80
C PRO A 54 -11.19 -7.15 2.68
N VAL A 55 -10.44 -8.25 2.58
CA VAL A 55 -9.17 -8.42 3.32
C VAL A 55 -8.17 -7.35 2.89
N TRP A 56 -8.09 -7.08 1.58
CA TRP A 56 -7.28 -5.99 1.03
C TRP A 56 -7.69 -4.64 1.57
N ASN A 57 -8.99 -4.35 1.54
CA ASN A 57 -9.50 -3.06 1.99
C ASN A 57 -9.18 -2.78 3.46
N VAL A 58 -9.18 -3.80 4.32
CA VAL A 58 -8.80 -3.65 5.72
C VAL A 58 -7.33 -3.27 5.87
N ILE A 59 -6.40 -4.00 5.23
CA ILE A 59 -4.97 -3.70 5.35
C ILE A 59 -4.60 -2.35 4.72
N TYR A 60 -5.21 -2.01 3.59
CA TYR A 60 -5.05 -0.69 2.98
C TYR A 60 -5.53 0.43 3.89
N SER A 61 -6.70 0.27 4.51
CA SER A 61 -7.27 1.27 5.42
C SER A 61 -6.39 1.49 6.65
N ILE A 62 -5.82 0.43 7.22
CA ILE A 62 -4.87 0.55 8.34
C ILE A 62 -3.62 1.31 7.89
N GLY A 63 -3.09 0.99 6.71
CA GLY A 63 -1.93 1.70 6.14
C GLY A 63 -2.20 3.18 5.88
N LEU A 64 -3.38 3.51 5.37
CA LEU A 64 -3.82 4.90 5.18
C LEU A 64 -4.00 5.64 6.50
N LEU A 65 -4.59 4.99 7.50
CA LEU A 65 -4.78 5.59 8.83
C LEU A 65 -3.45 6.03 9.43
N VAL A 66 -2.47 5.15 9.47
CA VAL A 66 -1.13 5.46 10.00
C VAL A 66 -0.40 6.44 9.09
N GLY A 67 -0.48 6.24 7.78
CA GLY A 67 0.21 7.07 6.80
C GLY A 67 -0.32 8.51 6.78
N ILE A 68 -1.61 8.70 6.63
CA ILE A 68 -2.22 10.05 6.58
C ILE A 68 -2.12 10.70 7.95
N GLY A 69 -2.51 10.00 9.02
CA GLY A 69 -2.44 10.53 10.39
C GLY A 69 -1.04 11.03 10.74
N GLY A 70 -0.03 10.18 10.58
CA GLY A 70 1.36 10.53 10.88
C GLY A 70 1.93 11.60 9.96
N SER A 71 1.69 11.49 8.64
CA SER A 71 2.29 12.42 7.66
C SER A 71 1.68 13.82 7.70
N VAL A 72 0.40 13.97 8.06
CA VAL A 72 -0.24 15.29 8.23
C VAL A 72 0.37 16.01 9.44
N ILE A 73 0.52 15.34 10.58
CA ILE A 73 1.14 15.93 11.76
C ILE A 73 2.60 16.29 11.46
N PHE A 74 3.34 15.39 10.82
CA PHE A 74 4.71 15.63 10.37
C PHE A 74 4.83 16.90 9.51
N SER A 75 3.99 17.03 8.48
CA SER A 75 4.06 18.18 7.57
C SER A 75 3.58 19.47 8.21
N THR A 76 2.57 19.42 9.10
CA THR A 76 2.07 20.60 9.84
C THR A 76 3.12 21.13 10.79
N LYS A 77 3.77 20.28 11.57
CA LYS A 77 4.85 20.68 12.47
C LYS A 77 6.03 21.28 11.71
N ARG A 78 6.43 20.67 10.60
CA ARG A 78 7.51 21.18 9.74
C ARG A 78 7.16 22.54 9.13
N GLY A 79 5.91 22.71 8.64
CA GLY A 79 5.45 23.95 8.01
C GLY A 79 5.27 25.12 8.97
N SER A 80 4.97 24.86 10.25
CA SER A 80 4.81 25.91 11.26
C SER A 80 6.11 26.57 11.73
N GLY A 81 7.27 26.00 11.36
CA GLY A 81 8.58 26.45 11.82
C GLY A 81 8.81 26.29 13.33
N MET A 82 7.87 25.67 14.04
CA MET A 82 7.94 25.41 15.48
C MET A 82 8.63 24.06 15.81
N SER A 83 9.20 23.39 14.81
CA SER A 83 9.97 22.17 15.04
C SER A 83 11.31 22.50 15.70
N ALA A 84 11.32 22.48 17.01
CA ALA A 84 12.58 22.48 17.75
C ALA A 84 13.25 21.11 17.54
N ASP A 85 14.50 21.11 17.06
CA ASP A 85 15.43 19.96 17.07
C ASP A 85 14.85 18.60 16.64
N GLY A 86 14.21 18.51 15.46
CA GLY A 86 13.78 17.22 14.88
C GLY A 86 12.52 16.62 15.51
N GLU A 87 11.66 17.42 16.13
CA GLU A 87 10.37 16.94 16.64
C GLU A 87 9.47 16.37 15.55
N ASP A 88 9.51 16.91 14.35
CA ASP A 88 8.76 16.42 13.19
C ASP A 88 9.19 15.00 12.77
N GLU A 89 10.49 14.68 12.86
CA GLU A 89 11.02 13.36 12.51
C GLU A 89 10.50 12.25 13.45
N GLN A 90 10.09 12.59 14.69
CA GLN A 90 9.51 11.63 15.63
C GLN A 90 8.19 11.06 15.15
N TYR A 91 7.38 11.86 14.42
CA TYR A 91 6.10 11.38 13.87
C TYR A 91 6.30 10.35 12.76
N PHE A 92 7.36 10.50 11.94
CA PHE A 92 7.74 9.47 10.98
C PHE A 92 8.17 8.18 11.69
N THR A 93 9.02 8.30 12.71
CA THR A 93 9.46 7.15 13.51
C THR A 93 8.29 6.46 14.21
N ALA A 94 7.37 7.23 14.81
CA ALA A 94 6.16 6.68 15.45
C ALA A 94 5.26 5.96 14.44
N ALA A 95 5.09 6.53 13.24
CA ALA A 95 4.33 5.89 12.16
C ALA A 95 4.98 4.58 11.70
N VAL A 96 6.30 4.52 11.57
CA VAL A 96 7.02 3.28 11.21
C VAL A 96 6.84 2.22 12.29
N ILE A 97 7.03 2.57 13.58
CA ILE A 97 6.85 1.63 14.70
C ILE A 97 5.39 1.16 14.76
N GLY A 98 4.42 2.08 14.66
CA GLY A 98 2.99 1.75 14.62
C GLY A 98 2.66 0.84 13.45
N SER A 99 3.23 1.10 12.27
CA SER A 99 3.06 0.25 11.09
C SER A 99 3.62 -1.16 11.30
N VAL A 100 4.79 -1.30 11.93
CA VAL A 100 5.37 -2.62 12.24
C VAL A 100 4.44 -3.40 13.16
N ILE A 101 3.95 -2.76 14.24
CA ILE A 101 3.07 -3.42 15.21
C ILE A 101 1.73 -3.82 14.54
N LEU A 102 1.08 -2.88 13.84
CA LEU A 102 -0.21 -3.13 13.21
C LEU A 102 -0.11 -4.14 12.06
N ALA A 103 0.96 -4.07 11.26
CA ALA A 103 1.21 -5.03 10.19
C ALA A 103 1.45 -6.44 10.76
N ALA A 104 2.22 -6.56 11.85
CA ALA A 104 2.45 -7.84 12.50
C ALA A 104 1.16 -8.42 13.08
N LEU A 105 0.35 -7.61 13.77
CA LEU A 105 -0.94 -8.04 14.32
C LEU A 105 -1.91 -8.47 13.22
N ALA A 106 -2.02 -7.67 12.14
CA ALA A 106 -2.89 -8.00 11.01
C ALA A 106 -2.40 -9.26 10.27
N TRP A 107 -1.09 -9.42 10.12
CA TRP A 107 -0.50 -10.59 9.49
C TRP A 107 -0.71 -11.88 10.29
N VAL A 108 -0.45 -11.84 11.59
CA VAL A 108 -0.73 -12.96 12.50
C VAL A 108 -2.23 -13.27 12.52
N GLY A 109 -3.07 -12.24 12.60
CA GLY A 109 -4.53 -12.39 12.53
C GLY A 109 -4.97 -13.07 11.23
N LEU A 110 -4.42 -12.65 10.09
CA LEU A 110 -4.71 -13.28 8.80
C LEU A 110 -4.29 -14.75 8.77
N ILE A 111 -3.10 -15.09 9.25
CA ILE A 111 -2.61 -16.48 9.26
C ILE A 111 -3.47 -17.37 10.15
N LEU A 112 -3.85 -16.88 11.32
CA LEU A 112 -4.63 -17.68 12.30
C LEU A 112 -6.11 -17.78 11.92
N PHE A 113 -6.69 -16.74 11.33
CA PHE A 113 -8.12 -16.63 11.08
C PHE A 113 -8.48 -16.56 9.58
N GLU A 114 -7.59 -16.98 8.67
CA GLU A 114 -7.82 -16.92 7.23
C GLU A 114 -9.15 -17.58 6.83
N ARG A 115 -9.33 -18.86 7.23
CA ARG A 115 -10.55 -19.61 6.88
C ARG A 115 -11.83 -18.96 7.42
N PRO A 116 -11.96 -18.69 8.74
CA PRO A 116 -13.16 -18.04 9.24
C PRO A 116 -13.38 -16.63 8.66
N LEU A 117 -12.33 -15.91 8.35
CA LEU A 117 -12.40 -14.59 7.71
C LEU A 117 -12.97 -14.68 6.30
N LEU A 118 -12.44 -15.57 5.46
CA LEU A 118 -12.92 -15.78 4.10
C LEU A 118 -14.36 -16.30 4.10
N MET A 119 -14.71 -17.23 4.97
CA MET A 119 -16.08 -17.73 5.12
C MET A 119 -17.06 -16.63 5.57
N PHE A 120 -16.64 -15.73 6.46
CA PHE A 120 -17.44 -14.58 6.84
C PHE A 120 -17.77 -13.66 5.67
N PHE A 121 -16.87 -13.54 4.69
CA PHE A 121 -17.09 -12.76 3.47
C PHE A 121 -17.83 -13.52 2.37
N GLY A 122 -18.36 -14.71 2.65
CA GLY A 122 -19.31 -15.40 1.78
C GLY A 122 -18.71 -16.48 0.88
N THR A 123 -17.57 -17.08 1.23
CA THR A 123 -17.07 -18.27 0.53
C THR A 123 -17.89 -19.52 0.88
N ASP A 124 -18.06 -20.38 -0.11
CA ASP A 124 -18.33 -21.81 0.07
C ASP A 124 -17.00 -22.61 0.06
N GLU A 125 -17.06 -23.91 0.23
CA GLU A 125 -15.85 -24.76 0.26
C GLU A 125 -15.07 -24.77 -1.08
N THR A 126 -15.76 -24.58 -2.20
CA THR A 126 -15.14 -24.52 -3.53
C THR A 126 -14.36 -23.22 -3.72
N LEU A 127 -15.00 -22.11 -3.43
CA LEU A 127 -14.40 -20.78 -3.52
C LEU A 127 -13.29 -20.59 -2.48
N LEU A 128 -13.43 -21.21 -1.29
CA LEU A 128 -12.44 -21.13 -0.23
C LEU A 128 -11.08 -21.68 -0.69
N ALA A 129 -11.08 -22.82 -1.37
CA ALA A 129 -9.83 -23.42 -1.88
C ALA A 129 -9.13 -22.50 -2.89
N LEU A 130 -9.88 -21.85 -3.78
CA LEU A 130 -9.34 -20.90 -4.76
C LEU A 130 -8.83 -19.62 -4.08
N ALA A 131 -9.60 -19.04 -3.16
CA ALA A 131 -9.23 -17.85 -2.40
C ALA A 131 -7.95 -18.09 -1.57
N GLN A 132 -7.85 -19.24 -0.89
CA GLN A 132 -6.65 -19.61 -0.15
C GLN A 132 -5.45 -19.79 -1.07
N ARG A 133 -5.63 -20.39 -2.26
CA ARG A 133 -4.55 -20.55 -3.24
C ARG A 133 -4.01 -19.21 -3.73
N TYR A 134 -4.89 -18.24 -3.99
CA TYR A 134 -4.49 -16.86 -4.28
C TYR A 134 -3.71 -16.23 -3.12
N MET A 135 -4.16 -16.46 -1.89
CA MET A 135 -3.58 -15.84 -0.70
C MET A 135 -2.20 -16.39 -0.31
N ILE A 136 -1.77 -17.55 -0.80
CA ILE A 136 -0.46 -18.14 -0.44
C ILE A 136 0.70 -17.15 -0.68
N PRO A 137 0.96 -16.66 -1.91
CA PRO A 137 2.05 -15.70 -2.14
C PRO A 137 1.77 -14.35 -1.50
N VAL A 138 0.52 -13.95 -1.43
CA VAL A 138 0.08 -12.69 -0.84
C VAL A 138 0.41 -12.60 0.65
N LYS A 139 0.19 -13.68 1.41
CA LYS A 139 0.51 -13.75 2.83
C LYS A 139 1.98 -13.46 3.12
N VAL A 140 2.89 -13.84 2.23
CA VAL A 140 4.33 -13.59 2.41
C VAL A 140 4.66 -12.09 2.42
N VAL A 141 3.98 -11.32 1.57
CA VAL A 141 4.22 -9.88 1.41
C VAL A 141 3.13 -9.01 2.06
N PHE A 142 2.20 -9.61 2.79
CA PHE A 142 1.05 -8.92 3.37
C PHE A 142 1.42 -7.65 4.15
N PRO A 143 2.46 -7.63 5.00
CA PRO A 143 2.91 -6.42 5.67
C PRO A 143 3.28 -5.28 4.71
N LEU A 144 3.81 -5.59 3.51
CA LEU A 144 4.24 -4.57 2.54
C LEU A 144 3.07 -3.71 2.03
N PHE A 145 1.85 -4.25 2.00
CA PHE A 145 0.68 -3.48 1.58
C PHE A 145 0.40 -2.30 2.52
N LEU A 146 0.50 -2.54 3.82
CA LEU A 146 0.39 -1.47 4.83
C LEU A 146 1.52 -0.46 4.68
N PHE A 147 2.76 -0.94 4.58
CA PHE A 147 3.93 -0.08 4.42
C PHE A 147 3.89 0.73 3.13
N ASN A 148 3.39 0.18 2.02
CA ASN A 148 3.20 0.91 0.77
C ASN A 148 2.29 2.13 0.98
N GLN A 149 1.16 1.98 1.68
CA GLN A 149 0.23 3.08 1.94
C GLN A 149 0.82 4.13 2.87
N MET A 150 1.42 3.68 3.97
CA MET A 150 2.09 4.56 4.92
C MET A 150 3.21 5.36 4.25
N LEU A 151 4.12 4.68 3.54
CA LEU A 151 5.25 5.31 2.88
C LEU A 151 4.79 6.28 1.78
N ALA A 152 3.80 5.89 0.97
CA ALA A 152 3.23 6.76 -0.06
C ALA A 152 2.70 8.09 0.53
N ALA A 153 2.05 8.06 1.69
CA ALA A 153 1.55 9.26 2.35
C ALA A 153 2.71 10.17 2.80
N PHE A 154 3.73 9.62 3.43
CA PHE A 154 4.90 10.39 3.87
C PHE A 154 5.70 10.96 2.68
N LEU A 155 5.94 10.16 1.63
CA LEU A 155 6.66 10.63 0.44
C LEU A 155 5.93 11.78 -0.27
N ARG A 156 4.59 11.74 -0.34
CA ARG A 156 3.81 12.87 -0.89
C ARG A 156 4.04 14.14 -0.08
N ASN A 157 4.06 14.04 1.23
CA ASN A 157 4.29 15.16 2.14
C ASN A 157 5.77 15.58 2.22
N ASP A 158 6.70 14.70 1.89
CA ASP A 158 8.14 15.00 1.75
C ASP A 158 8.51 15.52 0.34
N GLY A 159 7.51 15.94 -0.45
CA GLY A 159 7.72 16.59 -1.74
C GLY A 159 8.06 15.64 -2.90
N ALA A 160 7.86 14.33 -2.74
CA ALA A 160 8.12 13.31 -3.77
C ALA A 160 6.85 12.61 -4.32
N PRO A 161 5.74 13.33 -4.62
CA PRO A 161 4.50 12.70 -5.10
C PRO A 161 4.69 11.97 -6.45
N ALA A 162 5.58 12.47 -7.31
CA ALA A 162 5.89 11.83 -8.59
C ALA A 162 6.54 10.45 -8.41
N LEU A 163 7.38 10.29 -7.38
CA LEU A 163 7.99 8.99 -7.07
C LEU A 163 6.94 7.98 -6.59
N VAL A 164 5.96 8.43 -5.79
CA VAL A 164 4.84 7.58 -5.38
C VAL A 164 4.06 7.08 -6.59
N THR A 165 3.74 7.99 -7.53
CA THR A 165 3.06 7.61 -8.77
C THR A 165 3.89 6.63 -9.59
N LEU A 166 5.20 6.87 -9.70
CA LEU A 166 6.10 5.95 -10.39
C LEU A 166 6.13 4.56 -9.72
N GLY A 167 6.15 4.50 -8.38
CA GLY A 167 6.07 3.26 -7.62
C GLY A 167 4.78 2.49 -7.91
N VAL A 168 3.63 3.16 -7.82
CA VAL A 168 2.31 2.56 -8.11
C VAL A 168 2.23 2.08 -9.56
N LEU A 169 2.69 2.90 -10.51
CA LEU A 169 2.74 2.54 -11.93
C LEU A 169 3.62 1.30 -12.18
N SER A 170 4.84 1.31 -11.66
CA SER A 170 5.78 0.21 -11.84
C SER A 170 5.23 -1.10 -11.27
N GLY A 171 4.64 -1.03 -10.07
CA GLY A 171 3.99 -2.18 -9.44
C GLY A 171 2.79 -2.68 -10.23
N GLY A 172 1.93 -1.77 -10.72
CA GLY A 172 0.75 -2.11 -11.51
C GLY A 172 1.11 -2.70 -12.89
N ILE A 173 2.10 -2.14 -13.60
CA ILE A 173 2.60 -2.69 -14.87
C ILE A 173 3.17 -4.10 -14.63
N PHE A 174 3.96 -4.26 -13.57
CA PHE A 174 4.51 -5.56 -13.22
C PHE A 174 3.41 -6.58 -12.88
N ASN A 175 2.38 -6.15 -12.13
CA ASN A 175 1.24 -7.01 -11.81
C ASN A 175 0.50 -7.47 -13.08
N VAL A 176 0.11 -6.54 -13.97
CA VAL A 176 -0.60 -6.89 -15.23
C VAL A 176 0.21 -7.84 -16.11
N PHE A 177 1.52 -7.58 -16.27
CA PHE A 177 2.39 -8.48 -17.00
C PHE A 177 2.56 -9.82 -16.29
N GLY A 178 2.72 -9.79 -14.96
CA GLY A 178 2.85 -10.97 -14.13
C GLY A 178 1.59 -11.84 -14.14
N ASP A 179 0.40 -11.25 -14.11
CA ASP A 179 -0.86 -11.98 -14.25
C ASP A 179 -0.90 -12.76 -15.55
N TRP A 180 -0.64 -12.07 -16.67
CA TRP A 180 -0.59 -12.77 -17.95
C TRP A 180 0.46 -13.88 -17.96
N PHE A 181 1.68 -13.60 -17.47
CA PHE A 181 2.80 -14.55 -17.54
C PHE A 181 2.62 -15.76 -16.61
N PHE A 182 2.26 -15.51 -15.35
CA PHE A 182 2.13 -16.59 -14.37
C PHE A 182 0.84 -17.39 -14.53
N VAL A 183 -0.28 -16.71 -14.89
CA VAL A 183 -1.57 -17.39 -15.02
C VAL A 183 -1.58 -18.31 -16.24
N PHE A 184 -1.13 -17.84 -17.42
CA PHE A 184 -1.25 -18.58 -18.68
C PHE A 184 0.05 -19.32 -19.05
N PRO A 185 1.18 -18.68 -19.42
CA PRO A 185 2.40 -19.39 -19.82
C PRO A 185 2.96 -20.33 -18.77
N CYS A 186 2.90 -19.95 -17.48
CA CYS A 186 3.38 -20.78 -16.38
C CYS A 186 2.32 -21.74 -15.84
N ASP A 187 1.07 -21.64 -16.31
CA ASP A 187 -0.05 -22.50 -15.91
C ASP A 187 -0.29 -22.55 -14.39
N MET A 188 -0.01 -21.41 -13.69
CA MET A 188 -0.14 -21.32 -12.23
C MET A 188 -1.55 -20.93 -11.80
N GLY A 189 -2.40 -20.47 -12.74
CA GLY A 189 -3.78 -20.07 -12.49
C GLY A 189 -3.92 -19.02 -11.38
N VAL A 190 -4.86 -19.22 -10.48
CA VAL A 190 -5.16 -18.28 -9.37
C VAL A 190 -3.96 -18.02 -8.46
N TYR A 191 -3.08 -19.01 -8.24
CA TYR A 191 -1.83 -18.82 -7.50
C TYR A 191 -0.90 -17.83 -8.23
N GLY A 192 -0.83 -17.94 -9.57
CA GLY A 192 -0.02 -17.03 -10.41
C GLY A 192 -0.46 -15.58 -10.29
N ALA A 193 -1.77 -15.34 -10.28
CA ALA A 193 -2.33 -14.00 -10.06
C ALA A 193 -1.96 -13.45 -8.67
N GLY A 194 -2.09 -14.25 -7.62
CA GLY A 194 -1.63 -13.87 -6.28
C GLY A 194 -0.13 -13.57 -6.23
N LEU A 195 0.70 -14.31 -6.97
CA LEU A 195 2.13 -14.09 -7.07
C LEU A 195 2.45 -12.79 -7.80
N ALA A 196 1.75 -12.50 -8.90
CA ALA A 196 1.89 -11.23 -9.62
C ALA A 196 1.56 -10.03 -8.73
N THR A 197 0.47 -10.12 -7.96
CA THR A 197 0.05 -9.10 -7.00
C THR A 197 1.09 -8.92 -5.89
N ALA A 198 1.63 -9.99 -5.35
CA ALA A 198 2.68 -9.96 -4.34
C ALA A 198 3.95 -9.28 -4.85
N LEU A 199 4.43 -9.69 -6.02
CA LEU A 199 5.63 -9.13 -6.64
C LEU A 199 5.42 -7.68 -7.09
N GLY A 200 4.26 -7.33 -7.66
CA GLY A 200 3.92 -5.96 -8.01
C GLY A 200 3.94 -5.02 -6.80
N SER A 201 3.40 -5.48 -5.67
CA SER A 201 3.48 -4.74 -4.41
C SER A 201 4.93 -4.55 -3.92
N ALA A 202 5.77 -5.58 -4.04
CA ALA A 202 7.18 -5.50 -3.68
C ALA A 202 7.94 -4.53 -4.61
N VAL A 203 7.68 -4.55 -5.91
CA VAL A 203 8.25 -3.60 -6.88
C VAL A 203 7.86 -2.17 -6.52
N SER A 204 6.58 -1.91 -6.24
CA SER A 204 6.10 -0.60 -5.81
C SER A 204 6.85 -0.10 -4.58
N PHE A 205 6.99 -0.96 -3.57
CA PHE A 205 7.70 -0.65 -2.33
C PHE A 205 9.17 -0.33 -2.58
N LEU A 206 9.87 -1.16 -3.36
CA LEU A 206 11.29 -0.96 -3.68
C LEU A 206 11.53 0.36 -4.43
N VAL A 207 10.65 0.70 -5.38
CA VAL A 207 10.74 1.99 -6.09
C VAL A 207 10.58 3.15 -5.10
N MET A 208 9.61 3.09 -4.19
CA MET A 208 9.42 4.15 -3.18
C MET A 208 10.61 4.24 -2.20
N LEU A 209 11.24 3.11 -1.85
CA LEU A 209 12.43 3.11 -0.99
C LEU A 209 13.62 3.86 -1.60
N THR A 210 13.69 4.04 -2.92
CA THR A 210 14.75 4.83 -3.56
C THR A 210 14.77 6.30 -3.10
N HIS A 211 13.67 6.80 -2.50
CA HIS A 211 13.62 8.13 -1.91
C HIS A 211 14.66 8.32 -0.82
N PHE A 212 14.90 7.29 0.00
CA PHE A 212 15.86 7.36 1.10
C PHE A 212 17.33 7.52 0.63
N ALA A 213 17.62 7.14 -0.62
CA ALA A 213 18.92 7.40 -1.26
C ALA A 213 18.97 8.79 -1.94
N SER A 214 17.86 9.51 -2.02
CA SER A 214 17.79 10.83 -2.65
C SER A 214 18.32 11.93 -1.72
N ARG A 215 18.99 12.93 -2.31
CA ARG A 215 19.37 14.17 -1.59
C ARG A 215 18.16 15.02 -1.15
N LYS A 216 16.97 14.72 -1.64
CA LYS A 216 15.73 15.41 -1.27
C LYS A 216 15.02 14.78 -0.07
N ASN A 217 15.49 13.62 0.37
CA ASN A 217 14.92 12.91 1.51
C ASN A 217 15.13 13.69 2.80
N THR A 218 14.03 13.98 3.50
CA THR A 218 14.05 14.61 4.82
C THR A 218 13.46 13.69 5.90
N LEU A 219 13.01 12.50 5.53
CA LEU A 219 12.49 11.50 6.45
C LEU A 219 13.65 10.78 7.14
N ARG A 220 13.72 10.90 8.46
CA ARG A 220 14.76 10.25 9.28
C ARG A 220 14.13 9.47 10.43
N LEU A 221 14.72 8.33 10.73
CA LEU A 221 14.37 7.58 11.92
C LEU A 221 15.21 8.14 13.10
N VAL A 222 14.51 8.68 14.09
CA VAL A 222 15.11 9.24 15.31
C VAL A 222 14.63 8.47 16.53
N LYS A 223 15.40 8.49 17.62
CA LYS A 223 14.94 7.88 18.88
C LYS A 223 13.70 8.62 19.35
N PRO A 224 12.57 7.93 19.61
CA PRO A 224 11.36 8.57 20.11
C PRO A 224 11.65 9.18 21.50
N LYS A 225 11.58 10.50 21.59
CA LYS A 225 11.47 11.19 22.87
C LYS A 225 10.04 10.96 23.37
N ARG A 226 9.79 10.94 24.69
CA ARG A 226 8.43 10.87 25.22
C ARG A 226 7.59 11.97 24.57
N LEU A 227 6.62 11.57 23.79
CA LEU A 227 5.60 12.47 23.29
C LEU A 227 4.81 12.92 24.52
N ASP A 228 4.95 14.19 24.89
CA ASP A 228 4.09 14.77 25.93
C ASP A 228 2.66 14.78 25.42
N ALA A 229 1.83 13.89 25.96
CA ALA A 229 0.42 13.73 25.58
C ALA A 229 -0.44 14.99 25.92
N LYS A 230 0.17 16.05 26.41
CA LYS A 230 -0.46 17.33 26.73
C LYS A 230 -0.33 18.42 25.66
N ALA A 231 0.34 18.11 24.53
CA ALA A 231 0.59 19.09 23.45
C ALA A 231 -0.26 18.84 22.19
N THR A 232 -1.31 18.04 22.29
CA THR A 232 -2.31 17.83 21.23
C THR A 232 -3.66 18.43 21.59
#